data_0447772fcaa5b02593b6f3697f452665
#
_entry.id   0447772fcaa5b02593b6f3697f452665
#
_cell.length_a   1.000
_cell.length_b   1.000
_cell.length_c   1.000
_cell.angle_alpha   90.00
_cell.angle_beta   90.00
_cell.angle_gamma   90.00
#
_symmetry.space_group_name_H-M   'P 1'
#
loop_
_entity.id
_entity.type
_entity.pdbx_description
1 polymer ?
#
loop_
_entity_poly.entity_id
_entity_poly.type
_entity_poly.pdbx_seq_one_letter_code
_entity_poly.pdbx_strand_id
1 'polypeptide(L)'
;TTPAIAVNGLRKEYGRVVAVDGIDLVVQPGEFVGLVGHNGAGKTTTIRMLTGQLAPTAGSVVVAGADVVADPGAARQMLGTVPEHPTLYEYLSAREMIEFVAEIRGSGDVEWALGVAGLGADANRLIREYSQGMRRKTALAAALVARPPVLVLDEALNGLDPASAVRVVGVLNELRQDGATVVLSTHILDTLEKVADRIVLMERGSVVMD
;
A
#
# COMPACT_ATOMS: atom_id res chain seq x y z
N THR A 1 -15.08 18.01 2.78
CA THR A 1 -13.72 17.61 2.32
C THR A 1 -13.88 16.41 1.41
N THR A 2 -13.20 16.40 0.26
CA THR A 2 -13.19 15.23 -0.64
C THR A 2 -12.46 14.09 0.04
N PRO A 3 -13.01 12.87 0.10
CA PRO A 3 -12.32 11.72 0.67
C PRO A 3 -11.00 11.40 -0.07
N ALA A 4 -10.00 10.88 0.65
CA ALA A 4 -8.79 10.36 0.04
C ALA A 4 -9.08 9.06 -0.72
N ILE A 5 -9.96 8.22 -0.17
CA ILE A 5 -10.47 7.02 -0.84
C ILE A 5 -11.98 6.96 -0.61
N ALA A 6 -12.75 6.75 -1.69
CA ALA A 6 -14.18 6.45 -1.62
C ALA A 6 -14.49 5.17 -2.39
N VAL A 7 -15.11 4.22 -1.71
CA VAL A 7 -15.50 2.92 -2.22
C VAL A 7 -17.00 2.78 -2.08
N ASN A 8 -17.71 2.45 -3.17
CA ASN A 8 -19.15 2.30 -3.15
C ASN A 8 -19.56 0.97 -3.78
N GLY A 9 -20.25 0.13 -3.00
CA GLY A 9 -20.80 -1.14 -3.43
C GLY A 9 -19.79 -2.08 -4.07
N LEU A 10 -18.51 -2.03 -3.64
CA LEU A 10 -17.41 -2.72 -4.28
C LEU A 10 -17.58 -4.24 -4.23
N ARG A 11 -17.61 -4.88 -5.39
CA ARG A 11 -17.83 -6.31 -5.53
C ARG A 11 -16.83 -6.95 -6.47
N LYS A 12 -16.35 -8.14 -6.12
CA LYS A 12 -15.50 -8.97 -6.98
C LYS A 12 -15.91 -10.42 -6.95
N GLU A 13 -16.19 -10.95 -8.14
CA GLU A 13 -16.52 -12.34 -8.36
C GLU A 13 -15.47 -13.03 -9.23
N TYR A 14 -15.15 -14.27 -8.91
CA TYR A 14 -14.35 -15.18 -9.70
C TYR A 14 -15.18 -16.43 -9.99
N GLY A 15 -15.90 -16.41 -11.10
CA GLY A 15 -16.87 -17.46 -11.44
C GLY A 15 -17.97 -17.54 -10.37
N ARG A 16 -17.98 -18.62 -9.57
CA ARG A 16 -18.97 -18.81 -8.50
C ARG A 16 -18.50 -18.31 -7.12
N VAL A 17 -17.27 -17.84 -7.02
CA VAL A 17 -16.70 -17.37 -5.75
C VAL A 17 -16.83 -15.87 -5.67
N VAL A 18 -17.53 -15.38 -4.65
CA VAL A 18 -17.59 -13.95 -4.31
C VAL A 18 -16.44 -13.67 -3.35
N ALA A 19 -15.43 -12.97 -3.82
CA ALA A 19 -14.24 -12.62 -3.03
C ALA A 19 -14.40 -11.31 -2.25
N VAL A 20 -15.20 -10.38 -2.79
CA VAL A 20 -15.60 -9.13 -2.13
C VAL A 20 -17.07 -8.88 -2.44
N ASP A 21 -17.88 -8.59 -1.44
CA ASP A 21 -19.33 -8.57 -1.52
C ASP A 21 -19.93 -7.24 -1.03
N GLY A 22 -19.94 -6.25 -1.93
CA GLY A 22 -20.67 -5.00 -1.72
C GLY A 22 -20.07 -4.12 -0.61
N ILE A 23 -18.76 -3.90 -0.60
CA ILE A 23 -18.08 -3.07 0.41
C ILE A 23 -18.32 -1.60 0.12
N ASP A 24 -18.70 -0.85 1.14
CA ASP A 24 -18.66 0.60 1.22
C ASP A 24 -17.56 1.02 2.21
N LEU A 25 -16.67 1.93 1.80
CA LEU A 25 -15.59 2.42 2.65
C LEU A 25 -15.23 3.85 2.25
N VAL A 26 -15.13 4.72 3.22
CA VAL A 26 -14.63 6.09 3.04
C VAL A 26 -13.42 6.29 3.93
N VAL A 27 -12.29 6.74 3.35
CA VAL A 27 -11.08 7.10 4.08
C VAL A 27 -10.83 8.59 3.91
N GLN A 28 -10.68 9.30 5.03
CA GLN A 28 -10.46 10.73 5.01
C GLN A 28 -9.00 11.09 4.74
N PRO A 29 -8.69 12.28 4.18
CA PRO A 29 -7.32 12.75 4.05
C PRO A 29 -6.58 12.77 5.40
N GLY A 30 -5.36 12.25 5.43
CA GLY A 30 -4.53 12.18 6.64
C GLY A 30 -4.92 11.06 7.62
N GLU A 31 -5.87 10.20 7.27
CA GLU A 31 -6.28 9.07 8.09
C GLU A 31 -5.34 7.86 7.91
N PHE A 32 -5.02 7.17 8.99
CA PHE A 32 -4.35 5.87 8.97
C PHE A 32 -5.36 4.76 9.25
N VAL A 33 -5.72 3.99 8.23
CA VAL A 33 -6.68 2.88 8.32
C VAL A 33 -5.97 1.53 8.31
N GLY A 34 -6.23 0.71 9.30
CA GLY A 34 -5.83 -0.68 9.34
C GLY A 34 -6.90 -1.58 8.73
N LEU A 35 -6.57 -2.35 7.70
CA LEU A 35 -7.46 -3.35 7.11
C LEU A 35 -7.11 -4.74 7.65
N VAL A 36 -7.95 -5.31 8.50
CA VAL A 36 -7.70 -6.54 9.23
C VAL A 36 -8.65 -7.64 8.80
N GLY A 37 -8.24 -8.88 8.90
CA GLY A 37 -9.03 -10.06 8.61
C GLY A 37 -8.15 -11.28 8.42
N HIS A 38 -8.74 -12.47 8.55
CA HIS A 38 -8.03 -13.73 8.30
C HIS A 38 -7.65 -13.90 6.82
N ASN A 39 -6.81 -14.89 6.53
CA ASN A 39 -6.48 -15.24 5.14
C ASN A 39 -7.75 -15.67 4.38
N GLY A 40 -7.94 -15.10 3.19
CA GLY A 40 -9.17 -15.29 2.41
C GLY A 40 -10.33 -14.38 2.79
N ALA A 41 -10.18 -13.43 3.72
CA ALA A 41 -11.22 -12.47 4.07
C ALA A 41 -11.55 -11.46 2.94
N GLY A 42 -10.71 -11.36 1.89
CA GLY A 42 -10.92 -10.45 0.77
C GLY A 42 -9.98 -9.23 0.77
N LYS A 43 -9.10 -9.07 1.78
CA LYS A 43 -8.19 -7.90 1.93
C LYS A 43 -7.38 -7.61 0.67
N THR A 44 -6.56 -8.57 0.22
CA THR A 44 -5.73 -8.42 -0.99
C THR A 44 -6.54 -8.14 -2.24
N THR A 45 -7.71 -8.76 -2.39
CA THR A 45 -8.62 -8.49 -3.52
C THR A 45 -9.14 -7.06 -3.46
N THR A 46 -9.55 -6.59 -2.29
CA THR A 46 -9.97 -5.19 -2.07
C THR A 46 -8.82 -4.23 -2.39
N ILE A 47 -7.61 -4.46 -1.84
CA ILE A 47 -6.44 -3.62 -2.10
C ILE A 47 -6.09 -3.57 -3.60
N ARG A 48 -6.15 -4.69 -4.31
CA ARG A 48 -5.89 -4.71 -5.76
C ARG A 48 -6.92 -3.89 -6.55
N MET A 49 -8.17 -3.84 -6.08
CA MET A 49 -9.19 -2.97 -6.68
C MET A 49 -8.97 -1.50 -6.31
N LEU A 50 -8.61 -1.19 -5.06
CA LEU A 50 -8.25 0.17 -4.62
C LEU A 50 -7.08 0.76 -5.42
N THR A 51 -6.13 -0.08 -5.80
CA THR A 51 -4.91 0.34 -6.52
C THR A 51 -5.03 0.25 -8.05
N GLY A 52 -6.21 -0.12 -8.57
CA GLY A 52 -6.45 -0.28 -10.01
C GLY A 52 -5.66 -1.42 -10.66
N GLN A 53 -5.18 -2.38 -9.86
CA GLN A 53 -4.53 -3.61 -10.36
C GLN A 53 -5.56 -4.67 -10.77
N LEU A 54 -6.79 -4.53 -10.29
CA LEU A 54 -7.89 -5.44 -10.56
C LEU A 54 -9.17 -4.64 -10.77
N ALA A 55 -9.84 -4.86 -11.90
CA ALA A 55 -11.14 -4.25 -12.13
C ALA A 55 -12.22 -4.92 -11.27
N PRO A 56 -13.10 -4.15 -10.61
CA PRO A 56 -14.24 -4.69 -9.88
C PRO A 56 -15.26 -5.34 -10.83
N THR A 57 -16.06 -6.28 -10.32
CA THR A 57 -17.23 -6.82 -11.05
C THR A 57 -18.40 -5.84 -10.97
N ALA A 58 -18.54 -5.13 -9.84
CA ALA A 58 -19.50 -4.06 -9.64
C ALA A 58 -18.98 -3.06 -8.60
N GLY A 59 -19.63 -1.91 -8.51
CA GLY A 59 -19.23 -0.82 -7.64
C GLY A 59 -18.15 0.06 -8.23
N SER A 60 -17.66 1.02 -7.44
CA SER A 60 -16.66 2.01 -7.87
C SER A 60 -15.64 2.29 -6.79
N VAL A 61 -14.46 2.73 -7.22
CA VAL A 61 -13.37 3.20 -6.35
C VAL A 61 -12.85 4.52 -6.90
N VAL A 62 -12.80 5.52 -6.03
CA VAL A 62 -12.22 6.83 -6.31
C VAL A 62 -11.07 7.08 -5.34
N VAL A 63 -9.90 7.45 -5.85
CA VAL A 63 -8.71 7.78 -5.07
C VAL A 63 -8.27 9.20 -5.38
N ALA A 64 -8.21 10.04 -4.35
CA ALA A 64 -7.88 11.47 -4.46
C ALA A 64 -8.66 12.19 -5.58
N GLY A 65 -9.95 11.82 -5.76
CA GLY A 65 -10.82 12.38 -6.77
C GLY A 65 -10.77 11.72 -8.16
N ALA A 66 -9.86 10.79 -8.40
CA ALA A 66 -9.74 10.05 -9.66
C ALA A 66 -10.37 8.64 -9.55
N ASP A 67 -11.25 8.28 -10.48
CA ASP A 67 -11.81 6.92 -10.58
C ASP A 67 -10.73 5.95 -11.08
N VAL A 68 -10.48 4.88 -10.34
CA VAL A 68 -9.38 3.95 -10.63
C VAL A 68 -9.58 3.13 -11.91
N VAL A 69 -10.80 3.03 -12.42
CA VAL A 69 -11.15 2.32 -13.65
C VAL A 69 -11.24 3.28 -14.83
N ALA A 70 -11.91 4.43 -14.66
CA ALA A 70 -12.12 5.40 -15.71
C ALA A 70 -10.86 6.23 -16.00
N ASP A 71 -10.09 6.60 -14.97
CA ASP A 71 -8.82 7.32 -15.09
C ASP A 71 -7.70 6.68 -14.24
N PRO A 72 -7.23 5.49 -14.63
CA PRO A 72 -6.20 4.77 -13.90
C PRO A 72 -4.84 5.51 -13.88
N GLY A 73 -4.60 6.38 -14.85
CA GLY A 73 -3.38 7.21 -14.91
C GLY A 73 -3.33 8.20 -13.77
N ALA A 74 -4.35 9.03 -13.63
CA ALA A 74 -4.47 10.01 -12.54
C ALA A 74 -4.49 9.33 -11.17
N ALA A 75 -5.25 8.24 -11.01
CA ALA A 75 -5.32 7.50 -9.75
C ALA A 75 -3.93 6.97 -9.32
N ARG A 76 -3.17 6.36 -10.25
CA ARG A 76 -1.83 5.83 -9.96
C ARG A 76 -0.81 6.89 -9.58
N GLN A 77 -0.94 8.11 -10.13
CA GLN A 77 -0.05 9.22 -9.74
C GLN A 77 -0.23 9.61 -8.27
N MET A 78 -1.42 9.44 -7.72
CA MET A 78 -1.74 9.75 -6.32
C MET A 78 -1.39 8.60 -5.36
N LEU A 79 -1.08 7.41 -5.88
CA LEU A 79 -0.89 6.19 -5.09
C LEU A 79 0.57 5.80 -4.94
N GLY A 80 1.01 5.52 -3.71
CA GLY A 80 2.16 4.67 -3.41
C GLY A 80 1.66 3.30 -2.97
N THR A 81 2.12 2.24 -3.64
CA THR A 81 1.58 0.89 -3.38
C THR A 81 2.68 -0.13 -3.15
N VAL A 82 2.48 -0.98 -2.14
CA VAL A 82 3.32 -2.16 -1.92
C VAL A 82 2.39 -3.38 -1.83
N PRO A 83 2.43 -4.27 -2.81
CA PRO A 83 1.67 -5.51 -2.75
C PRO A 83 2.30 -6.51 -1.77
N GLU A 84 1.56 -7.52 -1.34
CA GLU A 84 2.03 -8.59 -0.47
C GLU A 84 3.31 -9.27 -1.01
N HIS A 85 3.36 -9.47 -2.33
CA HIS A 85 4.52 -10.02 -3.04
C HIS A 85 5.03 -9.00 -4.06
N PRO A 86 5.95 -8.09 -3.66
CA PRO A 86 6.47 -7.08 -4.55
C PRO A 86 7.37 -7.71 -5.63
N THR A 87 7.08 -7.37 -6.89
CA THR A 87 7.94 -7.71 -8.02
C THR A 87 8.87 -6.54 -8.28
N LEU A 88 10.18 -6.81 -8.25
CA LEU A 88 11.24 -5.83 -8.49
C LEU A 88 12.07 -6.25 -9.70
N TYR A 89 12.72 -5.28 -10.35
CA TYR A 89 13.66 -5.56 -11.41
C TYR A 89 14.95 -6.14 -10.83
N GLU A 90 15.13 -7.45 -10.98
CA GLU A 90 16.20 -8.21 -10.31
C GLU A 90 17.62 -7.84 -10.74
N TYR A 91 17.76 -7.24 -11.92
CA TYR A 91 19.04 -6.78 -12.49
C TYR A 91 19.37 -5.33 -12.17
N LEU A 92 18.52 -4.64 -11.40
CA LEU A 92 18.82 -3.34 -10.81
C LEU A 92 19.30 -3.52 -9.36
N SER A 93 20.05 -2.56 -8.88
CA SER A 93 20.29 -2.34 -7.45
C SER A 93 19.06 -1.64 -6.82
N ALA A 94 19.00 -1.59 -5.48
CA ALA A 94 17.93 -0.83 -4.81
C ALA A 94 18.00 0.66 -5.17
N ARG A 95 19.21 1.22 -5.26
CA ARG A 95 19.42 2.62 -5.67
C ARG A 95 18.83 2.86 -7.06
N GLU A 96 19.25 2.09 -8.05
CA GLU A 96 18.75 2.23 -9.43
C GLU A 96 17.23 2.02 -9.53
N MET A 97 16.67 1.09 -8.76
CA MET A 97 15.21 0.85 -8.70
C MET A 97 14.47 2.06 -8.15
N ILE A 98 14.98 2.68 -7.08
CA ILE A 98 14.35 3.86 -6.46
C ILE A 98 14.51 5.09 -7.36
N GLU A 99 15.68 5.29 -7.98
CA GLU A 99 15.94 6.33 -8.98
C GLU A 99 14.98 6.22 -10.17
N PHE A 100 14.81 5.01 -10.70
CA PHE A 100 13.88 4.72 -11.81
C PHE A 100 12.43 5.07 -11.44
N VAL A 101 11.98 4.72 -10.23
CA VAL A 101 10.62 5.10 -9.78
C VAL A 101 10.49 6.60 -9.60
N ALA A 102 11.49 7.28 -9.03
CA ALA A 102 11.51 8.74 -8.88
C ALA A 102 11.40 9.44 -10.24
N GLU A 103 12.14 8.95 -11.25
CA GLU A 103 12.09 9.48 -12.62
C GLU A 103 10.70 9.32 -13.25
N ILE A 104 10.08 8.13 -13.16
CA ILE A 104 8.72 7.89 -13.66
C ILE A 104 7.69 8.79 -12.96
N ARG A 105 7.88 9.07 -11.67
CA ARG A 105 7.01 9.96 -10.88
C ARG A 105 7.25 11.43 -11.18
N GLY A 106 8.35 11.78 -11.85
CA GLY A 106 8.75 13.16 -12.11
C GLY A 106 9.23 13.91 -10.87
N SER A 107 9.36 13.23 -9.74
CA SER A 107 9.81 13.77 -8.45
C SER A 107 10.23 12.64 -7.51
N GLY A 108 11.07 12.95 -6.52
CA GLY A 108 11.42 12.01 -5.46
C GLY A 108 12.71 12.38 -4.75
N ASP A 109 12.79 11.98 -3.49
CA ASP A 109 14.00 12.09 -2.67
C ASP A 109 14.62 10.70 -2.50
N VAL A 110 15.54 10.35 -3.40
CA VAL A 110 16.18 9.03 -3.48
C VAL A 110 17.00 8.75 -2.22
N GLU A 111 17.74 9.73 -1.70
CA GLU A 111 18.58 9.53 -0.52
C GLU A 111 17.72 9.32 0.75
N TRP A 112 16.64 10.07 0.89
CA TRP A 112 15.67 9.83 1.95
C TRP A 112 15.07 8.42 1.86
N ALA A 113 14.62 8.01 0.66
CA ALA A 113 14.03 6.69 0.45
C ALA A 113 15.03 5.55 0.72
N LEU A 114 16.30 5.71 0.34
CA LEU A 114 17.38 4.79 0.70
C LEU A 114 17.60 4.72 2.23
N GLY A 115 17.47 5.85 2.92
CA GLY A 115 17.46 5.91 4.38
C GLY A 115 16.31 5.11 4.99
N VAL A 116 15.12 5.21 4.41
CA VAL A 116 13.95 4.40 4.81
C VAL A 116 14.21 2.91 4.62
N ALA A 117 14.77 2.52 3.46
CA ALA A 117 15.14 1.12 3.19
C ALA A 117 16.17 0.58 4.20
N GLY A 118 17.08 1.42 4.66
CA GLY A 118 18.08 1.06 5.65
C GLY A 118 19.00 -0.08 5.20
N LEU A 119 19.34 -0.11 3.90
CA LEU A 119 20.19 -1.15 3.31
C LEU A 119 21.67 -0.82 3.39
N GLY A 120 22.05 0.43 3.70
CA GLY A 120 23.45 0.85 3.77
C GLY A 120 24.22 0.56 2.47
N ALA A 121 25.38 -0.05 2.59
CA ALA A 121 26.22 -0.41 1.45
C ALA A 121 25.56 -1.41 0.47
N ASP A 122 24.63 -2.24 0.97
CA ASP A 122 23.91 -3.21 0.15
C ASP A 122 22.98 -2.56 -0.87
N ALA A 123 22.66 -1.26 -0.72
CA ALA A 123 21.80 -0.52 -1.67
C ALA A 123 22.34 -0.52 -3.12
N ASN A 124 23.65 -0.75 -3.31
CA ASN A 124 24.28 -0.81 -4.62
C ASN A 124 24.47 -2.25 -5.17
N ARG A 125 24.07 -3.28 -4.41
CA ARG A 125 24.07 -4.67 -4.88
C ARG A 125 22.82 -4.96 -5.70
N LEU A 126 22.88 -5.96 -6.57
CA LEU A 126 21.74 -6.37 -7.40
C LEU A 126 20.61 -6.97 -6.55
N ILE A 127 19.38 -6.61 -6.87
CA ILE A 127 18.17 -7.07 -6.15
C ILE A 127 18.02 -8.60 -6.20
N ARG A 128 18.52 -9.28 -7.24
CA ARG A 128 18.52 -10.75 -7.30
C ARG A 128 19.27 -11.40 -6.14
N GLU A 129 20.21 -10.70 -5.52
CA GLU A 129 21.03 -11.17 -4.41
C GLU A 129 20.39 -10.88 -3.04
N TYR A 130 19.22 -10.21 -3.03
CA TYR A 130 18.58 -9.75 -1.82
C TYR A 130 17.77 -10.86 -1.15
N SER A 131 17.77 -10.84 0.18
CA SER A 131 16.80 -11.57 0.99
C SER A 131 15.38 -11.04 0.77
N GLN A 132 14.37 -11.80 1.16
CA GLN A 132 12.97 -11.36 1.11
C GLN A 132 12.76 -10.03 1.85
N GLY A 133 13.36 -9.87 3.05
CA GLY A 133 13.28 -8.63 3.81
C GLY A 133 13.92 -7.44 3.10
N MET A 134 15.09 -7.62 2.45
CA MET A 134 15.74 -6.56 1.67
C MET A 134 14.90 -6.16 0.45
N ARG A 135 14.31 -7.13 -0.26
CA ARG A 135 13.38 -6.87 -1.38
C ARG A 135 12.18 -6.06 -0.91
N ARG A 136 11.60 -6.38 0.24
CA ARG A 136 10.47 -5.66 0.82
C ARG A 136 10.81 -4.24 1.23
N LYS A 137 11.96 -4.04 1.87
CA LYS A 137 12.50 -2.70 2.19
C LYS A 137 12.68 -1.85 0.94
N THR A 138 13.21 -2.44 -0.13
CA THR A 138 13.37 -1.75 -1.43
C THR A 138 12.01 -1.37 -2.03
N ALA A 139 11.02 -2.27 -2.01
CA ALA A 139 9.67 -2.00 -2.51
C ALA A 139 8.99 -0.87 -1.74
N LEU A 140 9.10 -0.88 -0.41
CA LEU A 140 8.59 0.19 0.46
C LEU A 140 9.25 1.53 0.10
N ALA A 141 10.58 1.58 0.03
CA ALA A 141 11.31 2.80 -0.30
C ALA A 141 10.92 3.35 -1.69
N ALA A 142 10.81 2.48 -2.69
CA ALA A 142 10.37 2.86 -4.03
C ALA A 142 8.93 3.40 -4.04
N ALA A 143 8.00 2.82 -3.25
CA ALA A 143 6.64 3.31 -3.15
C ALA A 143 6.54 4.69 -2.48
N LEU A 144 7.47 4.99 -1.57
CA LEU A 144 7.48 6.20 -0.76
C LEU A 144 8.30 7.34 -1.38
N VAL A 145 9.17 7.09 -2.35
CA VAL A 145 10.19 8.04 -2.84
C VAL A 145 9.63 9.40 -3.27
N ALA A 146 8.45 9.42 -3.88
CA ALA A 146 7.76 10.63 -4.33
C ALA A 146 6.78 11.19 -3.29
N ARG A 147 6.73 10.66 -2.07
CA ARG A 147 5.80 11.04 -0.98
C ARG A 147 4.36 11.16 -1.47
N PRO A 148 3.76 10.08 -2.02
CA PRO A 148 2.42 10.12 -2.57
C PRO A 148 1.37 10.46 -1.49
N PRO A 149 0.28 11.17 -1.86
CA PRO A 149 -0.75 11.56 -0.89
C PRO A 149 -1.56 10.37 -0.34
N VAL A 150 -1.58 9.23 -1.03
CA VAL A 150 -2.27 8.02 -0.60
C VAL A 150 -1.34 6.82 -0.68
N LEU A 151 -1.19 6.10 0.42
CA LEU A 151 -0.40 4.89 0.55
C LEU A 151 -1.31 3.69 0.79
N VAL A 152 -1.18 2.66 -0.05
CA VAL A 152 -1.94 1.40 0.10
C VAL A 152 -0.96 0.23 0.14
N LEU A 153 -0.86 -0.38 1.32
CA LEU A 153 0.18 -1.33 1.67
C LEU A 153 -0.44 -2.68 2.05
N ASP A 154 -0.17 -3.72 1.26
CA ASP A 154 -0.72 -5.06 1.50
C ASP A 154 0.33 -5.94 2.21
N GLU A 155 0.06 -6.27 3.49
CA GLU A 155 0.94 -7.09 4.34
C GLU A 155 2.43 -6.64 4.28
N ALA A 156 2.65 -5.33 4.08
CA ALA A 156 3.96 -4.78 3.73
C ALA A 156 5.00 -4.87 4.86
N LEU A 157 4.57 -5.07 6.10
CA LEU A 157 5.44 -5.23 7.26
C LEU A 157 5.85 -6.68 7.50
N ASN A 158 5.21 -7.65 6.85
CA ASN A 158 5.53 -9.06 7.01
C ASN A 158 6.94 -9.39 6.53
N GLY A 159 7.66 -10.19 7.31
CA GLY A 159 9.01 -10.62 6.97
C GLY A 159 10.09 -9.54 7.10
N LEU A 160 9.74 -8.37 7.64
CA LEU A 160 10.71 -7.41 8.15
C LEU A 160 11.19 -7.82 9.53
N ASP A 161 12.46 -7.55 9.83
CA ASP A 161 12.95 -7.62 11.19
C ASP A 161 12.27 -6.56 12.08
N PRO A 162 12.16 -6.78 13.41
CA PRO A 162 11.43 -5.88 14.29
C PRO A 162 11.91 -4.41 14.23
N ALA A 163 13.21 -4.18 14.13
CA ALA A 163 13.76 -2.82 14.05
C ALA A 163 13.37 -2.12 12.74
N SER A 164 13.36 -2.86 11.62
CA SER A 164 12.91 -2.35 10.33
C SER A 164 11.41 -2.07 10.33
N ALA A 165 10.59 -2.94 10.92
CA ALA A 165 9.14 -2.72 11.03
C ALA A 165 8.83 -1.44 11.82
N VAL A 166 9.48 -1.24 12.97
CA VAL A 166 9.34 -0.02 13.79
C VAL A 166 9.74 1.23 12.99
N ARG A 167 10.85 1.17 12.26
CA ARG A 167 11.30 2.29 11.41
C ARG A 167 10.27 2.63 10.33
N VAL A 168 9.77 1.63 9.61
CA VAL A 168 8.77 1.83 8.54
C VAL A 168 7.51 2.43 9.10
N VAL A 169 7.01 1.92 10.23
CA VAL A 169 5.83 2.46 10.91
C VAL A 169 6.06 3.92 11.34
N GLY A 170 7.25 4.26 11.84
CA GLY A 170 7.63 5.64 12.16
C GLY A 170 7.54 6.54 10.94
N VAL A 171 8.12 6.13 9.81
CA VAL A 171 8.05 6.88 8.53
C VAL A 171 6.62 7.04 8.02
N LEU A 172 5.79 5.99 8.10
CA LEU A 172 4.38 6.09 7.70
C LEU A 172 3.62 7.10 8.57
N ASN A 173 3.90 7.14 9.88
CA ASN A 173 3.34 8.14 10.79
C ASN A 173 3.80 9.57 10.47
N GLU A 174 5.08 9.77 10.15
CA GLU A 174 5.60 11.07 9.72
C GLU A 174 4.87 11.55 8.46
N LEU A 175 4.78 10.69 7.43
CA LEU A 175 4.06 11.00 6.19
C LEU A 175 2.58 11.32 6.44
N ARG A 176 1.92 10.60 7.38
CA ARG A 176 0.56 10.88 7.80
C ARG A 176 0.43 12.27 8.44
N GLN A 177 1.36 12.65 9.32
CA GLN A 177 1.39 13.97 9.93
C GLN A 177 1.59 15.08 8.89
N ASP A 178 2.30 14.78 7.81
CA ASP A 178 2.47 15.66 6.64
C ASP A 178 1.25 15.66 5.69
N GLY A 179 0.18 14.92 6.04
CA GLY A 179 -1.10 14.90 5.34
C GLY A 179 -1.33 13.68 4.42
N ALA A 180 -0.41 12.73 4.35
CA ALA A 180 -0.62 11.51 3.59
C ALA A 180 -1.65 10.60 4.27
N THR A 181 -2.45 9.91 3.48
CA THR A 181 -3.42 8.90 3.91
C THR A 181 -2.81 7.52 3.79
N VAL A 182 -2.98 6.66 4.80
CA VAL A 182 -2.40 5.31 4.81
C VAL A 182 -3.48 4.26 4.98
N VAL A 183 -3.49 3.27 4.09
CA VAL A 183 -4.24 2.01 4.25
C VAL A 183 -3.23 0.87 4.33
N LEU A 184 -3.16 0.20 5.47
CA LEU A 184 -2.26 -0.92 5.72
C LEU A 184 -3.05 -2.17 6.04
N SER A 185 -2.95 -3.21 5.19
CA SER A 185 -3.46 -4.52 5.57
C SER A 185 -2.44 -5.27 6.41
N THR A 186 -2.93 -5.95 7.43
CA THR A 186 -2.14 -6.90 8.22
C THR A 186 -3.06 -7.87 8.96
N HIS A 187 -2.50 -9.00 9.36
CA HIS A 187 -3.14 -9.92 10.30
C HIS A 187 -2.61 -9.74 11.74
N ILE A 188 -1.69 -8.80 11.98
CA ILE A 188 -1.07 -8.51 13.29
C ILE A 188 -1.70 -7.25 13.86
N LEU A 189 -2.70 -7.39 14.73
CA LEU A 189 -3.43 -6.29 15.37
C LEU A 189 -2.52 -5.38 16.20
N ASP A 190 -1.60 -5.95 16.99
CA ASP A 190 -0.72 -5.20 17.90
C ASP A 190 0.08 -4.08 17.21
N THR A 191 0.35 -4.23 15.92
CA THR A 191 1.05 -3.21 15.14
C THR A 191 0.12 -2.05 14.78
N LEU A 192 -1.13 -2.34 14.45
CA LEU A 192 -2.13 -1.34 14.05
C LEU A 192 -2.65 -0.54 15.25
N GLU A 193 -2.90 -1.18 16.40
CA GLU A 193 -3.43 -0.53 17.60
C GLU A 193 -2.61 0.70 18.04
N LYS A 194 -1.33 0.73 17.68
CA LYS A 194 -0.42 1.82 18.04
C LYS A 194 -0.42 3.00 17.07
N VAL A 195 -0.90 2.79 15.83
CA VAL A 195 -0.70 3.77 14.73
C VAL A 195 -1.94 4.04 13.91
N ALA A 196 -2.90 3.12 13.85
CA ALA A 196 -4.13 3.31 13.09
C ALA A 196 -5.12 4.20 13.87
N ASP A 197 -5.73 5.13 13.15
CA ASP A 197 -6.84 5.94 13.68
C ASP A 197 -8.13 5.12 13.69
N ARG A 198 -8.23 4.16 12.75
CA ARG A 198 -9.40 3.30 12.56
C ARG A 198 -8.98 1.92 12.07
N ILE A 199 -9.70 0.89 12.50
CA ILE A 199 -9.49 -0.49 12.08
C ILE A 199 -10.76 -0.99 11.41
N VAL A 200 -10.64 -1.40 10.15
CA VAL A 200 -11.69 -2.01 9.35
C VAL A 200 -11.49 -3.52 9.36
N LEU A 201 -12.44 -4.26 9.94
CA LEU A 201 -12.39 -5.72 9.99
C LEU A 201 -13.17 -6.32 8.82
N MET A 202 -12.47 -7.14 8.04
CA MET A 202 -13.06 -7.91 6.94
C MET A 202 -13.23 -9.38 7.28
N GLU A 203 -14.39 -9.91 6.94
CA GLU A 203 -14.67 -11.35 6.99
C GLU A 203 -15.47 -11.76 5.76
N ARG A 204 -15.03 -12.85 5.08
CA ARG A 204 -15.75 -13.47 3.93
C ARG A 204 -16.18 -12.47 2.85
N GLY A 205 -15.30 -11.51 2.55
CA GLY A 205 -15.54 -10.52 1.51
C GLY A 205 -16.36 -9.30 1.92
N SER A 206 -16.73 -9.18 3.19
CA SER A 206 -17.53 -8.06 3.71
C SER A 206 -16.81 -7.34 4.83
N VAL A 207 -17.13 -6.07 5.05
CA VAL A 207 -16.74 -5.31 6.25
C VAL A 207 -17.73 -5.67 7.36
N VAL A 208 -17.21 -6.16 8.49
CA VAL A 208 -18.02 -6.56 9.65
C VAL A 208 -17.87 -5.60 10.82
N MET A 209 -16.84 -4.78 10.82
CA MET A 209 -16.61 -3.70 11.79
C MET A 209 -15.79 -2.60 11.12
N ASP A 210 -16.15 -1.36 11.42
CA ASP A 210 -15.51 -0.13 10.93
C ASP A 210 -15.55 0.97 12.00
#